data_82c1b80b303b50ae8d7d25251b7ee63b
#
_entry.id   82c1b80b303b50ae8d7d25251b7ee63b
#
_cell.length_a   1.000
_cell.length_b   1.000
_cell.length_c   1.000
_cell.angle_alpha   90.00
_cell.angle_beta   90.00
_cell.angle_gamma   90.00
#
_symmetry.space_group_name_H-M   'P 1'
#
loop_
_entity.id
_entity.type
_entity.pdbx_description
1 polymer ?
#
loop_
_entity_poly.entity_id
_entity_poly.type
_entity_poly.pdbx_seq_one_letter_code
_entity_poly.pdbx_strand_id
1 'polypeptide(L)'
;KDPVAISEWSPENVEICRQRQRRIIADIWPCLKPGGILIYSTCTYNTKENEENIRWIRDEFGAEVLPLDVAEEWNITGNLLQGESFPVYRFLPHKTQGEGFFLAVLRKPGMSVRNSGDKQLISLAIAPENPGLRAEKSREKGRKVQGKGKQTPGLSKEQLAILQKWIFTADKYEFIQKGGNVSAFPKCYLPELSALQSSLRIVQAGLEIAGQKGKDWIPCHALAVSGILVSDAFSCEEISYEQAIAYLRKEAVTLSDAAPRGVVLLTYKHVPLGFVKNIGNRANNLYPQEWRIRSGYLPETVVKVHS
;
A
#
# COMPACT_ATOMS: atom_id res chain seq x y z
N LYS A 1 -19.30 6.54 15.50
CA LYS A 1 -19.61 5.12 15.22
C LYS A 1 -19.29 4.24 16.41
N ASP A 2 -18.26 4.58 17.18
CA ASP A 2 -17.88 3.88 18.40
C ASP A 2 -18.21 4.74 19.62
N PRO A 3 -19.18 4.34 20.47
CA PRO A 3 -19.53 5.10 21.67
C PRO A 3 -18.39 5.22 22.66
N VAL A 4 -17.45 4.28 22.68
CA VAL A 4 -16.27 4.31 23.55
C VAL A 4 -15.35 5.47 23.18
N ALA A 5 -15.20 5.79 21.90
CA ALA A 5 -14.39 6.91 21.44
C ALA A 5 -14.89 8.27 21.97
N ILE A 6 -16.20 8.42 22.22
CA ILE A 6 -16.78 9.63 22.80
C ILE A 6 -16.40 9.75 24.28
N SER A 7 -16.45 8.66 25.03
CA SER A 7 -16.12 8.62 26.44
C SER A 7 -14.62 8.75 26.74
N GLU A 8 -13.78 8.33 25.79
CA GLU A 8 -12.32 8.43 25.90
C GLU A 8 -11.78 9.81 25.51
N TRP A 9 -12.58 10.63 24.83
CA TRP A 9 -12.12 11.95 24.42
C TRP A 9 -11.99 12.90 25.63
N SER A 10 -10.83 13.52 25.78
CA SER A 10 -10.58 14.60 26.73
C SER A 10 -9.49 15.55 26.22
N PRO A 11 -9.41 16.78 26.73
CA PRO A 11 -8.30 17.69 26.40
C PRO A 11 -6.92 17.13 26.72
N GLU A 12 -6.81 16.33 27.77
CA GLU A 12 -5.58 15.64 28.18
C GLU A 12 -5.19 14.59 27.16
N ASN A 13 -6.14 13.79 26.67
CA ASN A 13 -5.90 12.79 25.64
C ASN A 13 -5.49 13.42 24.31
N VAL A 14 -6.03 14.58 23.96
CA VAL A 14 -5.56 15.36 22.78
C VAL A 14 -4.08 15.71 22.93
N GLU A 15 -3.63 16.14 24.12
CA GLU A 15 -2.22 16.47 24.35
C GLU A 15 -1.31 15.22 24.27
N ILE A 16 -1.75 14.10 24.82
CA ILE A 16 -1.05 12.81 24.72
C ILE A 16 -0.92 12.38 23.25
N CYS A 17 -1.99 12.50 22.47
CA CYS A 17 -1.99 12.19 21.03
C CYS A 17 -1.04 13.11 20.27
N ARG A 18 -1.08 14.43 20.53
CA ARG A 18 -0.18 15.42 19.93
C ARG A 18 1.29 15.06 20.16
N GLN A 19 1.66 14.74 21.41
CA GLN A 19 3.03 14.38 21.75
C GLN A 19 3.46 13.07 21.08
N ARG A 20 2.57 12.08 21.02
CA ARG A 20 2.81 10.82 20.31
C ARG A 20 3.07 11.04 18.82
N GLN A 21 2.24 11.88 18.17
CA GLN A 21 2.39 12.25 16.76
C GLN A 21 3.73 12.92 16.51
N ARG A 22 4.15 13.88 17.36
CA ARG A 22 5.45 14.53 17.24
C ARG A 22 6.61 13.56 17.37
N ARG A 23 6.54 12.63 18.32
CA ARG A 23 7.58 11.58 18.48
C ARG A 23 7.66 10.71 17.24
N ILE A 24 6.52 10.24 16.69
CA ILE A 24 6.50 9.44 15.45
C ILE A 24 7.15 10.21 14.30
N ILE A 25 6.81 11.50 14.13
CA ILE A 25 7.41 12.32 13.09
C ILE A 25 8.92 12.49 13.29
N ALA A 26 9.37 12.76 14.52
CA ALA A 26 10.80 12.88 14.83
C ALA A 26 11.56 11.58 14.49
N ASP A 27 10.97 10.42 14.81
CA ASP A 27 11.58 9.12 14.56
C ASP A 27 11.68 8.81 13.04
N ILE A 28 10.67 9.16 12.24
CA ILE A 28 10.67 8.86 10.80
C ILE A 28 11.34 9.93 9.93
N TRP A 29 11.48 11.17 10.42
CA TRP A 29 12.02 12.27 9.64
C TRP A 29 13.44 12.02 9.08
N PRO A 30 14.37 11.39 9.83
CA PRO A 30 15.67 11.01 9.30
C PRO A 30 15.59 10.05 8.10
N CYS A 31 14.55 9.20 8.03
CA CYS A 31 14.36 8.24 6.94
C CYS A 31 13.91 8.90 5.64
N LEU A 32 13.37 10.12 5.70
CA LEU A 32 12.96 10.85 4.52
C LEU A 32 14.19 11.45 3.83
N LYS A 33 14.34 11.20 2.53
CA LYS A 33 15.44 11.78 1.74
C LYS A 33 15.31 13.30 1.64
N PRO A 34 16.41 14.06 1.49
CA PRO A 34 16.35 15.48 1.11
C PRO A 34 15.48 15.69 -0.13
N GLY A 35 14.59 16.68 -0.11
CA GLY A 35 13.58 16.90 -1.15
C GLY A 35 12.39 15.92 -1.12
N GLY A 36 12.41 14.93 -0.24
CA GLY A 36 11.31 13.96 -0.07
C GLY A 36 10.05 14.58 0.49
N ILE A 37 8.91 13.94 0.22
CA ILE A 37 7.58 14.41 0.60
C ILE A 37 7.06 13.61 1.79
N LEU A 38 6.54 14.33 2.80
CA LEU A 38 5.75 13.80 3.89
C LEU A 38 4.29 14.23 3.72
N ILE A 39 3.37 13.28 3.72
CA ILE A 39 1.95 13.55 3.80
C ILE A 39 1.51 13.30 5.25
N TYR A 40 1.06 14.37 5.90
CA TYR A 40 0.54 14.32 7.27
C TYR A 40 -0.98 14.36 7.23
N SER A 41 -1.63 13.40 7.88
CA SER A 41 -3.09 13.34 7.92
C SER A 41 -3.61 12.84 9.25
N THR A 42 -4.78 13.34 9.64
CA THR A 42 -5.53 12.89 10.82
C THR A 42 -7.03 12.89 10.53
N CYS A 43 -7.80 12.21 11.38
CA CYS A 43 -9.27 12.30 11.38
C CYS A 43 -9.83 13.18 12.51
N THR A 44 -8.97 13.91 13.25
CA THR A 44 -9.38 14.83 14.31
C THR A 44 -9.66 16.24 13.78
N TYR A 45 -10.45 17.02 14.53
CA TYR A 45 -10.82 18.39 14.16
C TYR A 45 -10.07 19.48 14.93
N ASN A 46 -9.36 19.13 16.02
CA ASN A 46 -8.67 20.13 16.83
C ASN A 46 -7.40 20.65 16.14
N THR A 47 -7.02 21.89 16.43
CA THR A 47 -5.82 22.51 15.85
C THR A 47 -4.53 21.99 16.46
N LYS A 48 -4.58 21.48 17.71
CA LYS A 48 -3.38 20.98 18.42
C LYS A 48 -2.72 19.80 17.73
N GLU A 49 -3.55 18.86 17.27
CA GLU A 49 -3.08 17.68 16.55
C GLU A 49 -2.87 17.94 15.06
N ASN A 50 -3.39 19.03 14.53
CA ASN A 50 -3.38 19.39 13.12
C ASN A 50 -2.38 20.53 12.87
N GLU A 51 -2.83 21.75 12.74
CA GLU A 51 -2.00 22.90 12.34
C GLU A 51 -0.83 23.16 13.27
N GLU A 52 -0.99 23.00 14.59
CA GLU A 52 0.12 23.18 15.53
C GLU A 52 1.24 22.13 15.33
N ASN A 53 0.87 20.93 14.90
CA ASN A 53 1.87 19.92 14.52
C ASN A 53 2.53 20.26 13.19
N ILE A 54 1.79 20.77 12.20
CA ILE A 54 2.38 21.24 10.93
C ILE A 54 3.33 22.41 11.18
N ARG A 55 2.94 23.39 12.00
CA ARG A 55 3.81 24.48 12.43
C ARG A 55 5.08 23.93 13.10
N TRP A 56 4.94 23.01 14.04
CA TRP A 56 6.08 22.40 14.72
C TRP A 56 7.01 21.66 13.74
N ILE A 57 6.47 20.89 12.78
CA ILE A 57 7.29 20.20 11.77
C ILE A 57 8.04 21.21 10.90
N ARG A 58 7.36 22.30 10.49
CA ARG A 58 7.97 23.39 9.74
C ARG A 58 9.13 24.03 10.52
N ASP A 59 8.88 24.37 11.77
CA ASP A 59 9.81 25.16 12.58
C ASP A 59 10.98 24.31 13.11
N GLU A 60 10.74 23.06 13.49
CA GLU A 60 11.76 22.14 14.05
C GLU A 60 12.65 21.55 12.95
N PHE A 61 12.08 21.18 11.83
CA PHE A 61 12.80 20.48 10.76
C PHE A 61 13.05 21.32 9.51
N GLY A 62 12.61 22.57 9.50
CA GLY A 62 12.72 23.47 8.35
C GLY A 62 11.88 22.98 7.14
N ALA A 63 10.82 22.23 7.39
CA ALA A 63 10.00 21.67 6.32
C ALA A 63 9.25 22.77 5.56
N GLU A 64 9.18 22.64 4.24
CA GLU A 64 8.33 23.48 3.39
C GLU A 64 6.92 22.88 3.35
N VAL A 65 5.87 23.65 3.67
CA VAL A 65 4.49 23.23 3.53
C VAL A 65 4.03 23.54 2.10
N LEU A 66 3.63 22.49 1.35
CA LEU A 66 3.33 22.59 -0.07
C LEU A 66 1.84 22.85 -0.32
N PRO A 67 1.48 23.77 -1.21
CA PRO A 67 0.11 23.91 -1.68
C PRO A 67 -0.25 22.74 -2.62
N LEU A 68 -1.53 22.34 -2.56
CA LEU A 68 -2.14 21.45 -3.54
C LEU A 68 -3.15 22.24 -4.35
N ASP A 69 -3.24 21.94 -5.61
CA ASP A 69 -4.33 22.41 -6.47
C ASP A 69 -5.57 21.58 -6.15
N VAL A 70 -6.60 22.25 -5.59
CA VAL A 70 -7.86 21.62 -5.21
C VAL A 70 -9.02 22.44 -5.76
N ALA A 71 -10.00 21.75 -6.30
CA ALA A 71 -11.16 22.39 -6.90
C ALA A 71 -11.99 23.13 -5.82
N GLU A 72 -12.43 24.35 -6.12
CA GLU A 72 -13.21 25.18 -5.18
C GLU A 72 -14.53 24.52 -4.80
N GLU A 73 -15.17 23.81 -5.73
CA GLU A 73 -16.42 23.09 -5.52
C GLU A 73 -16.33 21.99 -4.47
N TRP A 74 -15.14 21.54 -4.11
CA TRP A 74 -14.94 20.57 -3.01
C TRP A 74 -15.15 21.19 -1.63
N ASN A 75 -15.28 22.52 -1.51
CA ASN A 75 -15.54 23.23 -0.27
C ASN A 75 -14.59 22.88 0.88
N ILE A 76 -13.33 22.65 0.56
CA ILE A 76 -12.28 22.30 1.54
C ILE A 76 -11.95 23.55 2.36
N THR A 77 -11.93 23.39 3.68
CA THR A 77 -11.58 24.48 4.59
C THR A 77 -10.05 24.52 4.77
N GLY A 78 -9.47 25.72 4.74
CA GLY A 78 -8.04 25.95 4.97
C GLY A 78 -7.65 25.96 6.44
N ASN A 79 -6.56 26.68 6.73
CA ASN A 79 -5.95 26.80 8.05
C ASN A 79 -6.88 27.52 9.05
N LEU A 80 -7.05 26.94 10.25
CA LEU A 80 -7.82 27.51 11.35
C LEU A 80 -6.94 28.03 12.49
N LEU A 81 -5.62 27.89 12.43
CA LEU A 81 -4.71 28.39 13.43
C LEU A 81 -4.48 29.89 13.25
N GLN A 82 -4.83 30.67 14.24
CA GLN A 82 -4.68 32.12 14.18
C GLN A 82 -3.23 32.55 13.98
N GLY A 83 -3.02 33.48 13.07
CA GLY A 83 -1.70 34.03 12.75
C GLY A 83 -0.86 33.19 11.81
N GLU A 84 -1.39 32.07 11.30
CA GLU A 84 -0.71 31.19 10.36
C GLU A 84 -1.47 31.10 9.03
N SER A 85 -0.72 31.08 7.91
CA SER A 85 -1.31 31.06 6.56
C SER A 85 -0.80 29.90 5.68
N PHE A 86 0.02 28.99 6.23
CA PHE A 86 0.49 27.86 5.44
C PHE A 86 -0.67 26.95 4.99
N PRO A 87 -0.55 26.33 3.80
CA PRO A 87 -1.64 25.54 3.21
C PRO A 87 -1.88 24.25 3.97
N VAL A 88 -3.14 24.02 4.35
CA VAL A 88 -3.66 22.76 4.90
C VAL A 88 -5.08 22.54 4.38
N TYR A 89 -5.56 21.31 4.46
CA TYR A 89 -6.82 20.89 3.86
C TYR A 89 -7.67 20.16 4.89
N ARG A 90 -8.82 20.76 5.22
CA ARG A 90 -9.80 20.22 6.17
C ARG A 90 -11.07 19.82 5.46
N PHE A 91 -11.35 18.54 5.51
CA PHE A 91 -12.59 17.97 5.01
C PHE A 91 -13.57 17.91 6.18
N LEU A 92 -14.51 18.84 6.22
CA LEU A 92 -15.48 18.96 7.31
C LEU A 92 -16.83 18.37 6.85
N PRO A 93 -17.45 17.42 7.56
CA PRO A 93 -18.64 16.69 7.10
C PRO A 93 -19.85 17.56 6.73
N HIS A 94 -19.93 18.77 7.28
CA HIS A 94 -20.98 19.74 6.94
C HIS A 94 -20.70 20.57 5.68
N LYS A 95 -19.52 20.42 5.08
CA LYS A 95 -19.11 21.11 3.84
C LYS A 95 -18.72 20.16 2.73
N THR A 96 -18.08 19.04 3.08
CA THR A 96 -17.61 18.03 2.14
C THR A 96 -18.34 16.72 2.37
N GLN A 97 -18.71 16.03 1.29
CA GLN A 97 -19.33 14.73 1.42
C GLN A 97 -18.31 13.71 1.89
N GLY A 98 -18.51 13.08 3.05
CA GLY A 98 -17.64 12.06 3.62
C GLY A 98 -17.41 12.20 5.11
N GLU A 99 -16.42 11.49 5.62
CA GLU A 99 -15.97 11.60 7.01
C GLU A 99 -14.99 12.77 7.17
N GLY A 100 -14.78 13.24 8.42
CA GLY A 100 -13.82 14.30 8.69
C GLY A 100 -12.38 13.86 8.46
N PHE A 101 -11.59 14.73 7.85
CA PHE A 101 -10.21 14.45 7.52
C PHE A 101 -9.39 15.76 7.53
N PHE A 102 -8.12 15.64 7.90
CA PHE A 102 -7.13 16.71 7.79
C PHE A 102 -5.95 16.23 6.97
N LEU A 103 -5.44 17.07 6.10
CA LEU A 103 -4.30 16.79 5.24
C LEU A 103 -3.35 17.99 5.18
N ALA A 104 -2.06 17.73 5.24
CA ALA A 104 -1.00 18.65 4.87
C ALA A 104 0.12 17.91 4.15
N VAL A 105 0.74 18.56 3.18
CA VAL A 105 1.86 18.03 2.42
C VAL A 105 3.10 18.85 2.73
N LEU A 106 4.18 18.18 3.13
CA LEU A 106 5.41 18.83 3.51
C LEU A 106 6.58 18.27 2.70
N ARG A 107 7.54 19.13 2.38
CA ARG A 107 8.80 18.74 1.74
C ARG A 107 9.96 18.89 2.72
N LYS A 108 10.79 17.86 2.82
CA LYS A 108 12.05 17.95 3.54
C LYS A 108 13.01 18.86 2.76
N PRO A 109 13.71 19.81 3.40
CA PRO A 109 14.68 20.65 2.71
C PRO A 109 15.66 19.81 1.89
N GLY A 110 15.88 20.18 0.63
CA GLY A 110 16.95 19.63 -0.18
C GLY A 110 18.29 20.15 0.32
N MET A 111 19.35 19.39 0.13
CA MET A 111 20.69 20.00 0.20
C MET A 111 20.74 21.07 -0.87
N SER A 112 21.02 22.30 -0.47
CA SER A 112 21.34 23.37 -1.40
C SER A 112 22.54 22.91 -2.24
N VAL A 113 22.31 22.56 -3.49
CA VAL A 113 23.40 22.36 -4.45
C VAL A 113 23.99 23.74 -4.67
N ARG A 114 25.03 24.08 -3.90
CA ARG A 114 25.92 25.15 -4.29
C ARG A 114 26.49 24.73 -5.64
N ASN A 115 26.21 25.53 -6.66
CA ASN A 115 26.79 25.41 -7.98
C ASN A 115 28.33 25.39 -7.85
N SER A 116 28.91 24.23 -7.85
CA SER A 116 30.30 23.96 -8.15
C SER A 116 30.30 22.75 -9.07
N GLY A 117 30.71 23.01 -10.32
CA GLY A 117 30.76 22.01 -11.37
C GLY A 117 31.75 20.91 -11.05
N ASP A 118 31.25 19.86 -10.42
CA ASP A 118 31.93 18.60 -10.35
C ASP A 118 30.87 17.48 -10.44
N LYS A 119 30.87 16.85 -11.60
CA LYS A 119 30.23 15.58 -11.84
C LYS A 119 30.99 14.51 -11.04
N GLN A 120 30.70 14.37 -9.77
CA GLN A 120 31.13 13.22 -8.99
C GLN A 120 29.96 12.32 -8.69
N LEU A 121 29.98 11.16 -9.31
CA LEU A 121 29.16 9.99 -9.05
C LEU A 121 29.07 9.80 -7.53
N ILE A 122 27.87 10.00 -6.96
CA ILE A 122 27.60 9.65 -5.58
C ILE A 122 27.53 8.13 -5.52
N SER A 123 28.67 7.53 -5.22
CA SER A 123 28.74 6.17 -4.70
C SER A 123 28.00 6.15 -3.37
N LEU A 124 26.92 5.39 -3.28
CA LEU A 124 26.24 5.06 -2.02
C LEU A 124 27.17 4.17 -1.19
N ALA A 125 28.11 4.78 -0.47
CA ALA A 125 28.80 4.12 0.62
C ALA A 125 27.86 4.08 1.81
N ILE A 126 27.14 2.97 2.00
CA ILE A 126 26.59 2.60 3.30
C ILE A 126 27.76 2.03 4.09
N ALA A 127 28.48 2.89 4.80
CA ALA A 127 29.42 2.46 5.82
C ALA A 127 28.68 2.38 7.16
N PRO A 128 28.68 1.25 7.86
CA PRO A 128 28.25 1.18 9.23
C PRO A 128 29.46 1.50 10.11
N GLU A 129 29.68 2.73 10.46
CA GLU A 129 30.58 3.08 11.55
C GLU A 129 29.78 3.57 12.74
N ASN A 130 29.51 2.66 13.63
CA ASN A 130 29.19 2.97 15.02
C ASN A 130 30.24 2.36 15.91
N PRO A 131 31.27 3.11 16.37
CA PRO A 131 32.27 2.60 17.31
C PRO A 131 31.74 2.73 18.75
N GLY A 132 31.15 1.70 19.31
CA GLY A 132 30.89 1.70 20.73
C GLY A 132 29.73 0.86 21.26
N LEU A 133 29.62 -0.39 20.87
CA LEU A 133 28.94 -1.38 21.70
C LEU A 133 29.81 -2.64 21.75
N ARG A 134 30.61 -2.73 22.84
CA ARG A 134 31.29 -3.95 23.20
C ARG A 134 30.26 -5.05 23.41
N ALA A 135 30.32 -6.08 22.56
CA ALA A 135 29.59 -7.31 22.75
C ALA A 135 30.11 -8.03 24.00
N GLU A 136 29.32 -8.06 25.06
CA GLU A 136 29.48 -9.03 26.11
C GLU A 136 29.18 -10.43 25.57
N LYS A 137 30.22 -11.26 25.55
CA LYS A 137 30.13 -12.68 25.24
C LYS A 137 29.42 -13.40 26.38
N SER A 138 28.13 -13.56 26.31
CA SER A 138 27.42 -14.56 27.09
C SER A 138 27.60 -15.93 26.43
N ARG A 139 28.34 -16.81 27.11
CA ARG A 139 28.44 -18.22 26.78
C ARG A 139 27.13 -18.91 27.08
N GLU A 140 26.28 -19.07 26.08
CA GLU A 140 25.19 -20.04 26.15
C GLU A 140 25.55 -21.28 25.34
N LYS A 141 25.53 -22.41 26.05
CA LYS A 141 25.78 -23.74 25.51
C LYS A 141 24.78 -24.11 24.47
N GLY A 142 25.29 -24.43 23.30
CA GLY A 142 24.51 -24.87 22.16
C GLY A 142 23.57 -26.05 22.44
N ARG A 143 22.28 -25.83 22.28
CA ARG A 143 21.30 -26.89 22.06
C ARG A 143 21.01 -26.88 20.58
N LYS A 144 21.65 -27.81 19.84
CA LYS A 144 21.33 -28.08 18.44
C LYS A 144 19.88 -28.56 18.37
N VAL A 145 18.95 -27.68 18.05
CA VAL A 145 17.64 -28.06 17.55
C VAL A 145 17.80 -28.29 16.06
N GLN A 146 18.01 -29.54 15.68
CA GLN A 146 17.85 -29.97 14.28
C GLN A 146 16.35 -29.96 13.93
N GLY A 147 15.82 -28.79 13.61
CA GLY A 147 14.59 -28.68 12.87
C GLY A 147 14.90 -28.96 11.40
N LYS A 148 14.63 -30.19 10.93
CA LYS A 148 14.48 -30.47 9.49
C LYS A 148 13.30 -29.68 8.96
N GLY A 149 13.48 -28.40 8.70
CA GLY A 149 12.58 -27.63 7.84
C GLY A 149 12.63 -28.29 6.45
N LYS A 150 11.53 -28.91 6.00
CA LYS A 150 11.36 -29.29 4.61
C LYS A 150 11.55 -28.03 3.78
N GLN A 151 12.66 -27.90 3.10
CA GLN A 151 12.84 -26.90 2.05
C GLN A 151 11.72 -27.17 1.04
N THR A 152 10.80 -26.24 0.92
CA THR A 152 9.80 -26.27 -0.15
C THR A 152 10.58 -26.26 -1.46
N PRO A 153 10.41 -27.26 -2.37
CA PRO A 153 11.11 -27.25 -3.64
C PRO A 153 10.79 -25.95 -4.37
N GLY A 154 11.80 -25.28 -4.89
CA GLY A 154 11.61 -24.07 -5.70
C GLY A 154 10.74 -24.38 -6.94
N LEU A 155 10.24 -23.34 -7.61
CA LEU A 155 9.46 -23.45 -8.84
C LEU A 155 10.20 -24.28 -9.88
N SER A 156 9.53 -25.28 -10.48
CA SER A 156 10.08 -25.98 -11.64
C SER A 156 10.17 -25.01 -12.84
N LYS A 157 11.01 -25.34 -13.82
CA LYS A 157 11.14 -24.54 -15.06
C LYS A 157 9.79 -24.37 -15.78
N GLU A 158 8.97 -25.41 -15.77
CA GLU A 158 7.63 -25.41 -16.39
C GLU A 158 6.67 -24.50 -15.65
N GLN A 159 6.66 -24.57 -14.31
CA GLN A 159 5.87 -23.70 -13.46
C GLN A 159 6.26 -22.23 -13.63
N LEU A 160 7.56 -21.95 -13.65
CA LEU A 160 8.07 -20.61 -13.88
C LEU A 160 7.65 -20.07 -15.25
N ALA A 161 7.75 -20.89 -16.30
CA ALA A 161 7.35 -20.52 -17.66
C ALA A 161 5.84 -20.18 -17.76
N ILE A 162 4.98 -20.86 -16.99
CA ILE A 162 3.55 -20.54 -16.92
C ILE A 162 3.36 -19.17 -16.27
N LEU A 163 3.97 -18.93 -15.11
CA LEU A 163 3.81 -17.68 -14.36
C LEU A 163 4.39 -16.47 -15.11
N GLN A 164 5.48 -16.67 -15.84
CA GLN A 164 6.09 -15.62 -16.66
C GLN A 164 5.18 -15.12 -17.79
N LYS A 165 4.30 -15.98 -18.32
CA LYS A 165 3.32 -15.58 -19.35
C LYS A 165 2.25 -14.62 -18.82
N TRP A 166 2.05 -14.56 -17.49
CA TRP A 166 1.05 -13.69 -16.90
C TRP A 166 1.53 -12.26 -16.69
N ILE A 167 2.85 -12.04 -16.76
CA ILE A 167 3.48 -10.79 -16.34
C ILE A 167 4.18 -10.10 -17.50
N PHE A 168 3.83 -8.86 -17.73
CA PHE A 168 4.53 -7.99 -18.66
C PHE A 168 5.99 -7.76 -18.22
N THR A 169 6.96 -7.90 -19.14
CA THR A 169 8.40 -7.79 -18.84
C THR A 169 8.86 -8.72 -17.70
N ALA A 170 8.43 -9.98 -17.71
CA ALA A 170 8.73 -10.97 -16.68
C ALA A 170 10.23 -11.15 -16.39
N ASP A 171 11.10 -10.85 -17.36
CA ASP A 171 12.56 -10.84 -17.24
C ASP A 171 13.09 -9.85 -16.20
N LYS A 172 12.34 -8.77 -15.91
CA LYS A 172 12.67 -7.76 -14.89
C LYS A 172 12.33 -8.17 -13.46
N TYR A 173 11.62 -9.30 -13.29
CA TYR A 173 11.15 -9.76 -11.99
C TYR A 173 11.84 -11.05 -11.55
N GLU A 174 12.10 -11.14 -10.25
CA GLU A 174 12.42 -12.39 -9.57
C GLU A 174 11.13 -12.99 -9.00
N PHE A 175 10.95 -14.32 -9.21
CA PHE A 175 9.76 -15.04 -8.74
C PHE A 175 10.11 -15.74 -7.44
N ILE A 176 9.60 -15.21 -6.34
CA ILE A 176 9.89 -15.67 -4.98
C ILE A 176 8.73 -16.54 -4.49
N GLN A 177 9.00 -17.83 -4.26
CA GLN A 177 8.01 -18.75 -3.69
C GLN A 177 8.13 -18.77 -2.17
N LYS A 178 7.00 -18.58 -1.48
CA LYS A 178 6.91 -18.65 -0.02
C LYS A 178 5.55 -19.25 0.39
N GLY A 179 5.55 -20.36 1.12
CA GLY A 179 4.34 -20.94 1.71
C GLY A 179 3.23 -21.32 0.73
N GLY A 180 3.58 -21.70 -0.50
CA GLY A 180 2.61 -22.05 -1.56
C GLY A 180 2.16 -20.86 -2.42
N ASN A 181 2.57 -19.64 -2.09
CA ASN A 181 2.33 -18.45 -2.91
C ASN A 181 3.59 -18.04 -3.66
N VAL A 182 3.42 -17.38 -4.80
CA VAL A 182 4.51 -16.80 -5.58
C VAL A 182 4.31 -15.31 -5.72
N SER A 183 5.37 -14.56 -5.42
CA SER A 183 5.43 -13.13 -5.61
C SER A 183 6.43 -12.76 -6.71
N ALA A 184 6.09 -11.75 -7.52
CA ALA A 184 6.99 -11.12 -8.47
C ALA A 184 7.64 -9.90 -7.79
N PHE A 185 8.96 -9.92 -7.66
CA PHE A 185 9.73 -8.82 -7.06
C PHE A 185 10.69 -8.22 -8.11
N PRO A 186 10.77 -6.88 -8.26
CA PRO A 186 11.67 -6.27 -9.24
C PRO A 186 13.13 -6.59 -8.94
N LYS A 187 13.84 -7.16 -9.93
CA LYS A 187 15.24 -7.59 -9.76
C LYS A 187 16.18 -6.46 -9.38
N CYS A 188 15.90 -5.24 -9.82
CA CYS A 188 16.72 -4.07 -9.54
C CYS A 188 16.78 -3.70 -8.03
N TYR A 189 15.84 -4.20 -7.20
CA TYR A 189 15.78 -3.94 -5.76
C TYR A 189 16.11 -5.18 -4.90
N LEU A 190 16.63 -6.25 -5.47
CA LEU A 190 17.02 -7.45 -4.72
C LEU A 190 18.11 -7.18 -3.66
N PRO A 191 19.13 -6.34 -3.95
CA PRO A 191 20.13 -5.99 -2.94
C PRO A 191 19.51 -5.28 -1.72
N GLU A 192 18.60 -4.35 -1.95
CA GLU A 192 17.89 -3.63 -0.89
C GLU A 192 16.99 -4.56 -0.09
N LEU A 193 16.26 -5.46 -0.77
CA LEU A 193 15.44 -6.47 -0.10
C LEU A 193 16.29 -7.36 0.81
N SER A 194 17.45 -7.81 0.33
CA SER A 194 18.37 -8.63 1.12
C SER A 194 18.90 -7.87 2.35
N ALA A 195 19.27 -6.60 2.18
CA ALA A 195 19.72 -5.74 3.28
C ALA A 195 18.62 -5.54 4.33
N LEU A 196 17.38 -5.28 3.89
CA LEU A 196 16.24 -5.12 4.79
C LEU A 196 15.88 -6.41 5.53
N GLN A 197 15.95 -7.56 4.86
CA GLN A 197 15.68 -8.87 5.47
C GLN A 197 16.65 -9.24 6.59
N SER A 198 17.87 -8.70 6.56
CA SER A 198 18.85 -8.95 7.61
C SER A 198 18.55 -8.21 8.91
N SER A 199 17.79 -7.12 8.85
CA SER A 199 17.57 -6.20 9.97
C SER A 199 16.10 -6.06 10.36
N LEU A 200 15.17 -6.36 9.43
CA LEU A 200 13.74 -6.14 9.61
C LEU A 200 12.96 -7.43 9.34
N ARG A 201 11.79 -7.53 10.00
CA ARG A 201 10.77 -8.52 9.63
C ARG A 201 10.00 -8.03 8.42
N ILE A 202 10.27 -8.60 7.25
CA ILE A 202 9.53 -8.29 6.03
C ILE A 202 8.14 -8.93 6.08
N VAL A 203 7.11 -8.12 6.07
CA VAL A 203 5.71 -8.57 6.06
C VAL A 203 5.32 -9.03 4.65
N GLN A 204 5.65 -8.21 3.65
CA GLN A 204 5.38 -8.49 2.24
C GLN A 204 6.50 -7.94 1.37
N ALA A 205 6.90 -8.70 0.34
CA ALA A 205 7.86 -8.26 -0.66
C ALA A 205 7.35 -8.63 -2.06
N GLY A 206 7.25 -7.62 -2.92
CA GLY A 206 6.73 -7.78 -4.28
C GLY A 206 5.21 -7.93 -4.36
N LEU A 207 4.75 -8.23 -5.56
CA LEU A 207 3.35 -8.47 -5.88
C LEU A 207 3.06 -9.97 -5.82
N GLU A 208 2.12 -10.38 -4.98
CA GLU A 208 1.65 -11.77 -4.97
C GLU A 208 0.82 -12.05 -6.23
N ILE A 209 1.33 -12.96 -7.07
CA ILE A 209 0.78 -13.22 -8.40
C ILE A 209 -0.02 -14.52 -8.48
N ALA A 210 0.35 -15.52 -7.68
CA ALA A 210 -0.25 -16.84 -7.72
C ALA A 210 -0.22 -17.54 -6.37
N GLY A 211 -1.28 -18.31 -6.09
CA GLY A 211 -1.32 -19.29 -5.01
C GLY A 211 -1.43 -20.71 -5.58
N GLN A 212 -0.74 -21.67 -4.97
CA GLN A 212 -0.81 -23.07 -5.36
C GLN A 212 -2.07 -23.73 -4.79
N LYS A 213 -2.84 -24.37 -5.66
CA LYS A 213 -4.01 -25.20 -5.27
C LYS A 213 -3.91 -26.58 -5.89
N GLY A 214 -3.46 -27.54 -5.12
CA GLY A 214 -3.12 -28.86 -5.64
C GLY A 214 -1.94 -28.78 -6.59
N LYS A 215 -2.15 -29.14 -7.87
CA LYS A 215 -1.12 -29.05 -8.92
C LYS A 215 -1.21 -27.74 -9.72
N ASP A 216 -2.30 -26.98 -9.57
CA ASP A 216 -2.59 -25.79 -10.35
C ASP A 216 -2.08 -24.51 -9.64
N TRP A 217 -1.65 -23.53 -10.43
CA TRP A 217 -1.44 -22.15 -10.01
C TRP A 217 -2.70 -21.35 -10.26
N ILE A 218 -3.22 -20.73 -9.22
CA ILE A 218 -4.40 -19.85 -9.28
C ILE A 218 -3.91 -18.42 -9.17
N PRO A 219 -4.23 -17.52 -10.11
CA PRO A 219 -3.81 -16.12 -10.01
C PRO A 219 -4.45 -15.44 -8.81
N CYS A 220 -3.66 -14.63 -8.11
CA CYS A 220 -4.11 -13.84 -6.98
C CYS A 220 -4.83 -12.57 -7.45
N HIS A 221 -5.76 -12.08 -6.64
CA HIS A 221 -6.49 -10.84 -6.95
C HIS A 221 -5.55 -9.65 -7.19
N ALA A 222 -4.45 -9.55 -6.43
CA ALA A 222 -3.46 -8.51 -6.61
C ALA A 222 -2.88 -8.44 -8.03
N LEU A 223 -2.74 -9.58 -8.71
CA LEU A 223 -2.30 -9.61 -10.11
C LEU A 223 -3.34 -8.97 -11.04
N ALA A 224 -4.64 -9.24 -10.83
CA ALA A 224 -5.70 -8.68 -11.68
C ALA A 224 -5.71 -7.15 -11.71
N VAL A 225 -5.50 -6.52 -10.53
CA VAL A 225 -5.55 -5.07 -10.37
C VAL A 225 -4.17 -4.41 -10.49
N SER A 226 -3.14 -5.17 -10.87
CA SER A 226 -1.79 -4.65 -11.06
C SER A 226 -1.55 -4.16 -12.48
N GLY A 227 -0.67 -3.19 -12.64
CA GLY A 227 -0.23 -2.72 -13.96
C GLY A 227 0.73 -3.67 -14.69
N ILE A 228 1.04 -4.87 -14.14
CA ILE A 228 1.99 -5.81 -14.74
C ILE A 228 1.32 -7.05 -15.35
N LEU A 229 -0.01 -7.16 -15.24
CA LEU A 229 -0.74 -8.26 -15.88
C LEU A 229 -0.69 -8.12 -17.41
N VAL A 230 -0.36 -9.19 -18.11
CA VAL A 230 -0.47 -9.26 -19.57
C VAL A 230 -1.95 -9.33 -19.95
N SER A 231 -2.40 -8.46 -20.84
CA SER A 231 -3.82 -8.27 -21.17
C SER A 231 -4.52 -9.51 -21.73
N ASP A 232 -3.80 -10.37 -22.42
CA ASP A 232 -4.27 -11.59 -23.06
C ASP A 232 -3.85 -12.89 -22.32
N ALA A 233 -3.26 -12.76 -21.13
CA ALA A 233 -2.87 -13.90 -20.32
C ALA A 233 -4.05 -14.76 -19.84
N PHE A 234 -5.24 -14.15 -19.74
CA PHE A 234 -6.49 -14.80 -19.35
C PHE A 234 -7.62 -14.35 -20.26
N SER A 235 -8.59 -15.23 -20.47
CA SER A 235 -9.84 -14.82 -21.14
C SER A 235 -10.53 -13.76 -20.27
N CYS A 236 -11.06 -12.72 -20.92
CA CYS A 236 -11.75 -11.63 -20.27
C CYS A 236 -13.27 -11.75 -20.45
N GLU A 237 -14.03 -11.37 -19.43
CA GLU A 237 -15.48 -11.24 -19.45
C GLU A 237 -15.87 -9.87 -18.92
N GLU A 238 -16.50 -9.06 -19.76
CA GLU A 238 -17.04 -7.77 -19.34
C GLU A 238 -18.39 -7.99 -18.63
N ILE A 239 -18.54 -7.46 -17.43
CA ILE A 239 -19.70 -7.69 -16.58
C ILE A 239 -20.48 -6.42 -16.30
N SER A 240 -21.78 -6.57 -15.95
CA SER A 240 -22.64 -5.46 -15.55
C SER A 240 -22.26 -4.90 -14.18
N TYR A 241 -22.82 -3.72 -13.84
CA TYR A 241 -22.65 -3.13 -12.50
C TYR A 241 -23.13 -4.07 -11.39
N GLU A 242 -24.29 -4.69 -11.56
CA GLU A 242 -24.87 -5.62 -10.60
C GLU A 242 -23.97 -6.84 -10.39
N GLN A 243 -23.44 -7.39 -11.49
CA GLN A 243 -22.50 -8.51 -11.43
C GLN A 243 -21.16 -8.10 -10.78
N ALA A 244 -20.68 -6.86 -11.03
CA ALA A 244 -19.48 -6.35 -10.39
C ALA A 244 -19.65 -6.22 -8.88
N ILE A 245 -20.80 -5.73 -8.41
CA ILE A 245 -21.13 -5.67 -6.99
C ILE A 245 -21.26 -7.06 -6.38
N ALA A 246 -21.93 -7.99 -7.06
CA ALA A 246 -22.04 -9.40 -6.62
C ALA A 246 -20.63 -10.02 -6.49
N TYR A 247 -19.75 -9.77 -7.46
CA TYR A 247 -18.34 -10.19 -7.40
C TYR A 247 -17.63 -9.64 -6.16
N LEU A 248 -17.71 -8.33 -5.93
CA LEU A 248 -17.07 -7.66 -4.79
C LEU A 248 -17.69 -8.04 -3.42
N ARG A 249 -18.92 -8.55 -3.41
CA ARG A 249 -19.57 -9.14 -2.22
C ARG A 249 -19.21 -10.60 -2.00
N LYS A 250 -18.42 -11.19 -2.90
CA LYS A 250 -18.06 -12.62 -2.88
C LYS A 250 -19.28 -13.51 -3.16
N GLU A 251 -20.28 -13.01 -3.85
CA GLU A 251 -21.44 -13.73 -4.32
C GLU A 251 -21.16 -14.45 -5.64
N ALA A 252 -22.08 -15.30 -6.08
CA ALA A 252 -21.98 -15.97 -7.36
C ALA A 252 -22.14 -14.98 -8.51
N VAL A 253 -21.32 -15.13 -9.54
CA VAL A 253 -21.42 -14.37 -10.78
C VAL A 253 -21.74 -15.32 -11.92
N THR A 254 -22.79 -15.01 -12.68
CA THR A 254 -23.12 -15.75 -13.91
C THR A 254 -22.32 -15.18 -15.07
N LEU A 255 -21.60 -16.03 -15.76
CA LEU A 255 -20.87 -15.67 -16.96
C LEU A 255 -21.72 -15.94 -18.20
N SER A 256 -21.32 -15.39 -19.35
CA SER A 256 -21.93 -15.71 -20.64
C SER A 256 -21.69 -17.20 -20.99
N ASP A 257 -22.58 -17.76 -21.82
CA ASP A 257 -22.43 -19.14 -22.30
C ASP A 257 -21.16 -19.33 -23.15
N ALA A 258 -20.61 -18.24 -23.70
CA ALA A 258 -19.39 -18.23 -24.47
C ALA A 258 -18.11 -18.23 -23.58
N ALA A 259 -18.24 -17.97 -22.27
CA ALA A 259 -17.09 -17.89 -21.38
C ALA A 259 -16.37 -19.24 -21.26
N PRO A 260 -15.06 -19.30 -21.54
CA PRO A 260 -14.32 -20.58 -21.52
C PRO A 260 -14.21 -21.15 -20.11
N ARG A 261 -14.08 -22.46 -20.00
CA ARG A 261 -13.74 -23.09 -18.72
C ARG A 261 -12.33 -22.71 -18.29
N GLY A 262 -12.11 -22.58 -16.99
CA GLY A 262 -10.83 -22.18 -16.41
C GLY A 262 -10.88 -20.85 -15.69
N VAL A 263 -9.73 -20.20 -15.58
CA VAL A 263 -9.64 -18.85 -14.96
C VAL A 263 -10.03 -17.80 -15.98
N VAL A 264 -10.97 -16.94 -15.59
CA VAL A 264 -11.47 -15.82 -16.40
C VAL A 264 -11.26 -14.52 -15.61
N LEU A 265 -10.74 -13.51 -16.28
CA LEU A 265 -10.59 -12.15 -15.74
C LEU A 265 -11.91 -11.41 -15.95
N LEU A 266 -12.50 -10.92 -14.87
CA LEU A 266 -13.67 -10.06 -14.93
C LEU A 266 -13.24 -8.60 -15.08
N THR A 267 -13.92 -7.90 -16.01
CA THR A 267 -13.73 -6.46 -16.23
C THR A 267 -15.07 -5.73 -16.09
N TYR A 268 -15.01 -4.50 -15.60
CA TYR A 268 -16.13 -3.58 -15.59
C TYR A 268 -15.69 -2.24 -16.16
N LYS A 269 -16.37 -1.76 -17.20
CA LYS A 269 -15.96 -0.60 -18.01
C LYS A 269 -14.50 -0.72 -18.47
N HIS A 270 -14.13 -1.92 -18.91
CA HIS A 270 -12.78 -2.29 -19.37
C HIS A 270 -11.68 -2.23 -18.28
N VAL A 271 -12.04 -2.05 -17.01
CA VAL A 271 -11.11 -2.06 -15.89
C VAL A 271 -11.13 -3.45 -15.24
N PRO A 272 -9.98 -4.11 -15.06
CA PRO A 272 -9.90 -5.38 -14.37
C PRO A 272 -10.40 -5.30 -12.93
N LEU A 273 -11.31 -6.19 -12.55
CA LEU A 273 -11.83 -6.32 -11.19
C LEU A 273 -11.23 -7.51 -10.43
N GLY A 274 -10.92 -8.59 -11.13
CA GLY A 274 -10.39 -9.80 -10.51
C GLY A 274 -10.75 -11.05 -11.25
N PHE A 275 -10.48 -12.21 -10.65
CA PHE A 275 -10.62 -13.50 -11.31
C PHE A 275 -11.79 -14.32 -10.76
N VAL A 276 -12.36 -15.14 -11.65
CA VAL A 276 -13.24 -16.26 -11.31
C VAL A 276 -12.69 -17.54 -11.92
N LYS A 277 -13.03 -18.70 -11.34
CA LYS A 277 -12.76 -20.01 -11.97
C LYS A 277 -14.07 -20.59 -12.50
N ASN A 278 -14.27 -20.52 -13.83
CA ASN A 278 -15.41 -21.10 -14.52
C ASN A 278 -15.25 -22.64 -14.57
N ILE A 279 -16.19 -23.38 -13.99
CA ILE A 279 -16.21 -24.85 -14.01
C ILE A 279 -17.32 -25.39 -14.93
N GLY A 280 -17.98 -24.51 -15.67
CA GLY A 280 -19.01 -24.80 -16.65
C GLY A 280 -20.42 -24.53 -16.16
N ASN A 281 -20.84 -25.14 -15.05
CA ASN A 281 -22.17 -24.93 -14.46
C ASN A 281 -22.20 -23.76 -13.45
N ARG A 282 -21.06 -23.25 -13.03
CA ARG A 282 -20.91 -22.08 -12.16
C ARG A 282 -19.51 -21.48 -12.26
N ALA A 283 -19.37 -20.23 -11.84
CA ALA A 283 -18.08 -19.57 -11.68
C ALA A 283 -17.76 -19.40 -10.19
N ASN A 284 -16.63 -19.95 -9.76
CA ASN A 284 -16.15 -19.77 -8.40
C ASN A 284 -15.50 -18.38 -8.30
N ASN A 285 -16.04 -17.52 -7.46
CA ASN A 285 -15.53 -16.19 -7.22
C ASN A 285 -14.20 -16.25 -6.44
N LEU A 286 -13.10 -15.71 -7.01
CA LEU A 286 -11.76 -15.71 -6.41
C LEU A 286 -11.43 -14.41 -5.66
N TYR A 287 -12.37 -13.47 -5.53
CA TYR A 287 -12.18 -12.25 -4.74
C TYR A 287 -11.79 -12.58 -3.29
N PRO A 288 -10.87 -11.85 -2.65
CA PRO A 288 -10.49 -12.08 -1.26
C PRO A 288 -11.69 -11.95 -0.30
N GLN A 289 -11.85 -12.93 0.57
CA GLN A 289 -13.00 -12.99 1.47
C GLN A 289 -13.02 -11.83 2.48
N GLU A 290 -11.84 -11.43 2.93
CA GLU A 290 -11.63 -10.36 3.90
C GLU A 290 -11.97 -8.98 3.34
N TRP A 291 -11.89 -8.80 2.02
CA TRP A 291 -12.13 -7.52 1.33
C TRP A 291 -13.56 -7.35 0.82
N ARG A 292 -14.40 -8.40 1.01
CA ARG A 292 -15.77 -8.34 0.49
C ARG A 292 -16.56 -7.16 1.05
N ILE A 293 -17.38 -6.56 0.21
CA ILE A 293 -18.36 -5.56 0.62
C ILE A 293 -19.38 -6.23 1.55
N ARG A 294 -19.53 -5.71 2.76
CA ARG A 294 -20.46 -6.23 3.77
C ARG A 294 -21.77 -5.44 3.87
N SER A 295 -21.76 -4.21 3.33
CA SER A 295 -22.95 -3.36 3.34
C SER A 295 -24.03 -3.93 2.43
N GLY A 296 -25.27 -3.98 2.92
CA GLY A 296 -26.44 -4.27 2.10
C GLY A 296 -26.92 -3.08 1.28
N TYR A 297 -26.49 -1.87 1.66
CA TYR A 297 -26.88 -0.64 0.96
C TYR A 297 -26.02 -0.43 -0.30
N LEU A 298 -26.72 -0.23 -1.42
CA LEU A 298 -26.11 0.22 -2.67
C LEU A 298 -26.81 1.51 -3.07
N PRO A 299 -26.09 2.53 -3.57
CA PRO A 299 -26.73 3.69 -4.15
C PRO A 299 -27.56 3.25 -5.39
N GLU A 300 -28.77 3.78 -5.52
CA GLU A 300 -29.66 3.49 -6.67
C GLU A 300 -29.08 4.00 -7.98
N THR A 301 -28.20 4.98 -7.92
CA THR A 301 -27.53 5.55 -9.09
C THR A 301 -26.05 5.26 -9.08
N VAL A 302 -25.54 4.80 -10.22
CA VAL A 302 -24.09 4.63 -10.42
C VAL A 302 -23.41 6.00 -10.31
N VAL A 303 -22.52 6.14 -9.33
CA VAL A 303 -21.71 7.35 -9.18
C VAL A 303 -20.85 7.50 -10.44
N LYS A 304 -21.02 8.60 -11.17
CA LYS A 304 -20.13 8.94 -12.29
C LYS A 304 -18.80 9.40 -11.69
N VAL A 305 -17.78 8.58 -11.83
CA VAL A 305 -16.41 9.03 -11.59
C VAL A 305 -16.02 9.86 -12.81
N HIS A 306 -15.85 11.15 -12.61
CA HIS A 306 -15.33 12.02 -13.66
C HIS A 306 -13.86 11.61 -13.90
N SER A 307 -13.58 11.24 -15.15
CA SER A 307 -12.23 10.97 -15.67
C SER A 307 -11.46 12.26 -15.85
#